data_52d0720e17fe43a2777ecb1b2b818666
#
_entry.id   52d0720e17fe43a2777ecb1b2b818666
#
_cell.length_a   1.000
_cell.length_b   1.000
_cell.length_c   1.000
_cell.angle_alpha   90.00
_cell.angle_beta   90.00
_cell.angle_gamma   90.00
#
_symmetry.space_group_name_H-M   'P 1'
#
loop_
_entity.id
_entity.type
_entity.pdbx_description
1 polymer ?
#
loop_
_entity_poly.entity_id
_entity_poly.type
_entity_poly.pdbx_seq_one_letter_code
_entity_poly.pdbx_strand_id
1 'polypeptide(L)'
;MIHYALSWRNTNEHLFDIAIRFIAPEDQPRLILPSWRPGKYQLQNFAANVREWTPNLRKLGPNVWCADATRGEEVEVRYRYWAGVLDAGSSYLDRSEAYFNGSNLFLWIDGLRSDECVLTVDTGWPIETQLPREGNELRARNYDHLIDSPAIAGMFTTQSFEESGASIRLVSVGCDTARFVEPMRGIVREQVAVFGELPVNEYKFLIHGGDRWHGVEHEDSCSMIVKRGAADFDEHFLSLASHEFFHLWNVKRMMPAAFAPYDYTAATPTRLLWAMEGITSYYGDLSLARSGYWSEQRYLRHLAHEIELLESSHARTHLSLAQASFDGWVQDVTRPHDRGNAWYSFYTKGEVVAALLDLTLRARGMSLDEVMRVLWAERILDEDAVRRVVDDPLFFASYVDGVEPLPYETIFALAGVRFETRRKRRALGLKVKDGVIESVASGSSGAAADLLPQDELLGVHGLRVHSTSDVEHALQESNTGDEIEVVFARNGGVMTRRVRLEDDAPTEVRLHIAEEDNALRREWLRRRG
;
A
#
# COMPACT_ATOMS: atom_id res chain seq x y z
N MET A 1 -21.76 -22.81 13.12
CA MET A 1 -22.19 -21.41 12.90
C MET A 1 -21.80 -20.58 14.10
N ILE A 2 -21.20 -19.41 13.90
CA ILE A 2 -20.73 -18.51 14.94
C ILE A 2 -21.49 -17.19 14.81
N HIS A 3 -22.00 -16.66 15.91
CA HIS A 3 -22.74 -15.41 15.92
C HIS A 3 -21.90 -14.30 16.54
N TYR A 4 -21.68 -13.24 15.77
CA TYR A 4 -21.06 -11.99 16.19
C TYR A 4 -22.14 -10.92 16.32
N ALA A 5 -22.05 -10.12 17.35
CA ALA A 5 -22.88 -8.92 17.52
C ALA A 5 -21.98 -7.71 17.76
N LEU A 6 -22.20 -6.64 17.01
CA LEU A 6 -21.51 -5.37 17.10
C LEU A 6 -22.52 -4.28 17.45
N SER A 7 -22.21 -3.49 18.46
CA SER A 7 -23.00 -2.33 18.84
C SER A 7 -22.13 -1.25 19.49
N TRP A 8 -22.71 -0.09 19.74
CA TRP A 8 -22.08 0.98 20.51
C TRP A 8 -23.14 1.82 21.23
N ARG A 9 -22.83 2.27 22.43
CA ARG A 9 -23.75 3.06 23.25
C ARG A 9 -23.42 4.55 23.27
N ASN A 10 -22.12 4.84 23.29
CA ASN A 10 -21.59 6.19 23.37
C ASN A 10 -20.45 6.40 22.39
N THR A 11 -20.73 7.12 21.33
CA THR A 11 -19.75 7.39 20.26
C THR A 11 -18.58 8.26 20.75
N ASN A 12 -18.73 9.02 21.84
CA ASN A 12 -17.65 9.85 22.41
C ASN A 12 -16.53 9.03 23.07
N GLU A 13 -16.80 7.77 23.40
CA GLU A 13 -15.80 6.86 23.96
C GLU A 13 -15.01 6.13 22.87
N HIS A 14 -15.48 6.19 21.61
CA HIS A 14 -14.92 5.46 20.48
C HIS A 14 -14.81 3.95 20.74
N LEU A 15 -15.79 3.37 21.44
CA LEU A 15 -15.77 1.97 21.85
C LEU A 15 -16.88 1.19 21.16
N PHE A 16 -16.49 0.14 20.45
CA PHE A 16 -17.38 -0.91 20.01
C PHE A 16 -17.61 -1.92 21.12
N ASP A 17 -18.87 -2.33 21.33
CA ASP A 17 -19.26 -3.46 22.16
C ASP A 17 -19.39 -4.69 21.25
N ILE A 18 -18.60 -5.74 21.49
CA ILE A 18 -18.59 -6.98 20.69
C ILE A 18 -19.04 -8.14 21.57
N ALA A 19 -19.96 -8.96 21.06
CA ALA A 19 -20.32 -10.25 21.63
C ALA A 19 -20.11 -11.35 20.60
N ILE A 20 -19.63 -12.51 21.04
CA ILE A 20 -19.43 -13.70 20.22
C ILE A 20 -20.12 -14.86 20.91
N ARG A 21 -21.01 -15.57 20.19
CA ARG A 21 -21.71 -16.77 20.65
C ARG A 21 -21.39 -17.94 19.73
N PHE A 22 -20.99 -19.07 20.32
CA PHE A 22 -20.59 -20.28 19.61
C PHE A 22 -20.75 -21.51 20.50
N ILE A 23 -20.69 -22.70 19.88
CA ILE A 23 -20.59 -23.97 20.62
C ILE A 23 -19.12 -24.32 20.77
N ALA A 24 -18.66 -24.58 21.98
CA ALA A 24 -17.26 -24.90 22.30
C ALA A 24 -16.82 -26.18 21.53
N PRO A 25 -15.81 -26.09 20.64
CA PRO A 25 -15.31 -27.24 19.90
C PRO A 25 -14.48 -28.21 20.78
N GLU A 26 -13.94 -27.70 21.88
CA GLU A 26 -13.10 -28.42 22.85
C GLU A 26 -13.25 -27.81 24.23
N ASP A 27 -12.63 -28.43 25.24
CA ASP A 27 -12.56 -27.85 26.58
C ASP A 27 -11.62 -26.64 26.58
N GLN A 28 -12.04 -25.55 27.21
CA GLN A 28 -11.28 -24.30 27.26
C GLN A 28 -10.85 -23.77 25.87
N PRO A 29 -11.79 -23.54 24.95
CA PRO A 29 -11.48 -23.15 23.57
C PRO A 29 -10.70 -21.82 23.52
N ARG A 30 -9.73 -21.76 22.62
CA ARG A 30 -8.92 -20.56 22.39
C ARG A 30 -9.62 -19.61 21.42
N LEU A 31 -9.60 -18.33 21.76
CA LEU A 31 -10.06 -17.25 20.91
C LEU A 31 -8.86 -16.36 20.60
N ILE A 32 -8.69 -16.03 19.34
CA ILE A 32 -7.49 -15.36 18.83
C ILE A 32 -7.90 -14.13 18.03
N LEU A 33 -7.25 -13.00 18.27
CA LEU A 33 -7.39 -11.81 17.43
C LEU A 33 -6.23 -11.77 16.44
N PRO A 34 -6.45 -11.45 15.16
CA PRO A 34 -5.37 -11.23 14.23
C PRO A 34 -4.31 -10.27 14.77
N SER A 35 -3.05 -10.55 14.50
CA SER A 35 -1.94 -9.64 14.80
C SER A 35 -1.63 -8.73 13.62
N TRP A 36 -2.11 -9.07 12.44
CA TRP A 36 -1.99 -8.31 11.20
C TRP A 36 -3.16 -8.60 10.26
N ARG A 37 -3.27 -7.87 9.19
CA ARG A 37 -4.27 -8.05 8.14
C ARG A 37 -3.63 -8.09 6.75
N PRO A 38 -4.23 -8.75 5.75
CA PRO A 38 -3.86 -8.62 4.34
C PRO A 38 -3.83 -7.14 3.89
N GLY A 39 -2.98 -6.82 2.93
CA GLY A 39 -2.74 -5.44 2.49
C GLY A 39 -1.84 -4.61 3.40
N LYS A 40 -1.33 -5.20 4.51
CA LYS A 40 -0.35 -4.54 5.37
C LYS A 40 0.64 -5.55 5.91
N TYR A 41 1.84 -5.54 5.40
CA TYR A 41 2.92 -6.48 5.76
C TYR A 41 3.60 -6.05 7.06
N GLN A 42 2.82 -6.07 8.14
CA GLN A 42 3.23 -5.58 9.45
C GLN A 42 2.42 -6.21 10.58
N LEU A 43 3.07 -6.59 11.68
CA LEU A 43 2.38 -6.92 12.91
C LEU A 43 1.86 -5.64 13.57
N GLN A 44 0.54 -5.51 13.65
CA GLN A 44 -0.15 -4.28 14.09
C GLN A 44 -0.68 -4.36 15.52
N ASN A 45 -0.66 -5.56 16.14
CA ASN A 45 -1.02 -5.79 17.54
C ASN A 45 -2.39 -5.21 17.93
N PHE A 46 -3.44 -5.48 17.15
CA PHE A 46 -4.80 -4.97 17.36
C PHE A 46 -5.34 -5.23 18.76
N ALA A 47 -4.88 -6.30 19.41
CA ALA A 47 -5.24 -6.65 20.78
C ALA A 47 -4.91 -5.58 21.83
N ALA A 48 -4.08 -4.59 21.51
CA ALA A 48 -3.81 -3.44 22.37
C ALA A 48 -5.05 -2.56 22.59
N ASN A 49 -6.01 -2.61 21.67
CA ASN A 49 -7.26 -1.85 21.73
C ASN A 49 -8.41 -2.60 22.42
N VAL A 50 -8.24 -3.91 22.72
CA VAL A 50 -9.26 -4.71 23.40
C VAL A 50 -9.31 -4.36 24.89
N ARG A 51 -10.52 -4.16 25.41
CA ARG A 51 -10.80 -3.76 26.79
C ARG A 51 -12.01 -4.50 27.36
N GLU A 52 -12.11 -4.54 28.68
CA GLU A 52 -13.33 -4.90 29.43
C GLU A 52 -13.98 -6.22 28.98
N TRP A 53 -13.21 -7.29 28.88
CA TRP A 53 -13.76 -8.60 28.52
C TRP A 53 -14.45 -9.30 29.70
N THR A 54 -15.41 -10.18 29.38
CA THR A 54 -16.19 -10.94 30.37
C THR A 54 -15.31 -11.87 31.21
N PRO A 55 -15.69 -12.14 32.50
CA PRO A 55 -14.86 -12.95 33.42
C PRO A 55 -14.58 -14.39 32.96
N ASN A 56 -15.48 -14.95 32.13
CA ASN A 56 -15.28 -16.28 31.53
C ASN A 56 -14.26 -16.29 30.37
N LEU A 57 -13.63 -15.15 30.06
CA LEU A 57 -12.62 -15.02 29.04
C LEU A 57 -11.27 -14.64 29.68
N ARG A 58 -10.33 -15.54 29.74
CA ARG A 58 -9.02 -15.38 30.34
C ARG A 58 -7.93 -15.16 29.29
N LYS A 59 -7.16 -14.08 29.40
CA LYS A 59 -6.06 -13.78 28.46
C LYS A 59 -4.88 -14.72 28.69
N LEU A 60 -4.40 -15.39 27.61
CA LEU A 60 -3.26 -16.32 27.63
C LEU A 60 -2.00 -15.74 27.01
N GLY A 61 -2.14 -14.80 26.08
CA GLY A 61 -1.04 -14.20 25.33
C GLY A 61 -1.39 -12.82 24.80
N PRO A 62 -0.51 -12.17 24.06
CA PRO A 62 -0.78 -10.81 23.56
C PRO A 62 -2.10 -10.69 22.80
N ASN A 63 -2.43 -11.66 21.96
CA ASN A 63 -3.61 -11.71 21.10
C ASN A 63 -4.45 -12.98 21.27
N VAL A 64 -4.25 -13.75 22.36
CA VAL A 64 -4.92 -15.03 22.62
C VAL A 64 -5.66 -14.98 23.94
N TRP A 65 -6.92 -15.42 23.93
CA TRP A 65 -7.75 -15.66 25.09
C TRP A 65 -8.23 -17.12 25.13
N CYS A 66 -8.73 -17.52 26.27
CA CYS A 66 -9.32 -18.84 26.49
C CYS A 66 -10.68 -18.63 27.16
N ALA A 67 -11.74 -19.24 26.65
CA ALA A 67 -13.04 -19.24 27.31
C ALA A 67 -13.09 -20.37 28.35
N ASP A 68 -13.69 -20.08 29.50
CA ASP A 68 -13.98 -21.09 30.53
C ASP A 68 -15.27 -21.83 30.17
N ALA A 69 -15.12 -22.92 29.41
CA ALA A 69 -16.20 -23.74 28.89
C ALA A 69 -15.74 -25.17 28.60
N THR A 70 -16.66 -26.10 28.59
CA THR A 70 -16.44 -27.50 28.19
C THR A 70 -16.96 -27.75 26.79
N ARG A 71 -16.40 -28.76 26.12
CA ARG A 71 -16.80 -29.14 24.76
C ARG A 71 -18.29 -29.37 24.65
N GLY A 72 -18.92 -28.76 23.64
CA GLY A 72 -20.35 -28.86 23.37
C GLY A 72 -21.21 -27.85 24.11
N GLU A 73 -20.65 -27.07 25.01
CA GLU A 73 -21.32 -25.99 25.73
C GLU A 73 -21.54 -24.77 24.84
N GLU A 74 -22.70 -24.13 24.95
CA GLU A 74 -22.93 -22.82 24.33
C GLU A 74 -22.21 -21.74 25.13
N VAL A 75 -21.37 -20.99 24.47
CA VAL A 75 -20.50 -19.96 25.07
C VAL A 75 -20.88 -18.60 24.51
N GLU A 76 -21.01 -17.62 25.40
CA GLU A 76 -21.03 -16.21 25.02
C GLU A 76 -19.89 -15.49 25.72
N VAL A 77 -19.07 -14.76 24.93
CA VAL A 77 -18.02 -13.87 25.41
C VAL A 77 -18.26 -12.47 24.90
N ARG A 78 -17.90 -11.47 25.72
CA ARG A 78 -18.05 -10.06 25.38
C ARG A 78 -16.76 -9.32 25.67
N TYR A 79 -16.48 -8.31 24.86
CA TYR A 79 -15.37 -7.37 25.06
C TYR A 79 -15.67 -6.06 24.35
N ARG A 80 -14.88 -5.04 24.68
CA ARG A 80 -14.93 -3.73 24.02
C ARG A 80 -13.65 -3.50 23.23
N TYR A 81 -13.77 -2.76 22.13
CA TYR A 81 -12.64 -2.40 21.28
C TYR A 81 -12.61 -0.90 21.06
N TRP A 82 -11.46 -0.27 21.32
CA TRP A 82 -11.28 1.16 21.07
C TRP A 82 -10.97 1.43 19.60
N ALA A 83 -11.76 2.29 18.96
CA ALA A 83 -11.78 2.58 17.54
C ALA A 83 -11.70 4.10 17.29
N GLY A 84 -10.63 4.74 17.75
CA GLY A 84 -10.44 6.19 17.68
C GLY A 84 -9.52 6.67 16.57
N VAL A 85 -9.08 5.80 15.65
CA VAL A 85 -8.17 6.15 14.55
C VAL A 85 -8.81 5.84 13.21
N LEU A 86 -9.04 6.86 12.39
CA LEU A 86 -9.53 6.69 11.02
C LEU A 86 -8.37 6.39 10.08
N ASP A 87 -8.34 5.17 9.56
CA ASP A 87 -7.38 4.67 8.59
C ASP A 87 -8.03 3.54 7.77
N ALA A 88 -7.63 3.34 6.51
CA ALA A 88 -8.25 2.34 5.63
C ALA A 88 -8.21 0.91 6.19
N GLY A 89 -7.25 0.61 7.05
CA GLY A 89 -7.11 -0.70 7.67
C GLY A 89 -7.37 -0.73 9.17
N SER A 90 -7.84 0.34 9.80
CA SER A 90 -8.22 0.39 11.21
C SER A 90 -9.74 0.27 11.39
N SER A 91 -10.22 0.52 12.61
CA SER A 91 -11.63 0.71 12.89
C SER A 91 -11.83 2.07 13.55
N TYR A 92 -12.93 2.73 13.22
CA TYR A 92 -13.23 4.09 13.67
C TYR A 92 -14.69 4.25 14.09
N LEU A 93 -14.92 5.02 15.13
CA LEU A 93 -16.26 5.36 15.61
C LEU A 93 -16.27 6.79 16.12
N ASP A 94 -17.17 7.63 15.58
CA ASP A 94 -17.52 8.93 16.14
C ASP A 94 -19.04 9.18 16.08
N ARG A 95 -19.47 10.44 16.23
CA ARG A 95 -20.90 10.82 16.21
C ARG A 95 -21.53 10.77 14.82
N SER A 96 -20.74 10.73 13.78
CA SER A 96 -21.18 10.84 12.38
C SER A 96 -21.05 9.54 11.61
N GLU A 97 -20.07 8.72 11.96
CA GLU A 97 -19.78 7.47 11.26
C GLU A 97 -19.19 6.40 12.16
N ALA A 98 -19.38 5.15 11.76
CA ALA A 98 -18.61 4.01 12.18
C ALA A 98 -18.01 3.33 10.96
N TYR A 99 -16.70 3.09 11.00
CA TYR A 99 -15.99 2.25 10.07
C TYR A 99 -15.41 1.06 10.83
N PHE A 100 -15.69 -0.14 10.40
CA PHE A 100 -15.16 -1.32 11.06
C PHE A 100 -14.56 -2.30 10.07
N ASN A 101 -13.34 -2.71 10.40
CA ASN A 101 -12.59 -3.74 9.71
C ASN A 101 -12.52 -4.96 10.62
N GLY A 102 -13.09 -6.08 10.17
CA GLY A 102 -13.26 -7.27 10.99
C GLY A 102 -11.96 -7.84 11.55
N SER A 103 -10.85 -7.69 10.84
CA SER A 103 -9.52 -8.15 11.28
C SER A 103 -9.03 -7.46 12.56
N ASN A 104 -9.50 -6.25 12.84
CA ASN A 104 -9.18 -5.56 14.08
C ASN A 104 -10.07 -6.00 15.23
N LEU A 105 -11.32 -6.36 14.93
CA LEU A 105 -12.40 -6.44 15.90
C LEU A 105 -12.73 -7.85 16.36
N PHE A 106 -12.79 -8.81 15.44
CA PHE A 106 -13.40 -10.10 15.70
C PHE A 106 -12.37 -11.18 16.05
N LEU A 107 -12.51 -11.75 17.24
CA LEU A 107 -11.77 -12.95 17.62
C LEU A 107 -12.30 -14.15 16.83
N TRP A 108 -11.42 -15.02 16.31
CA TRP A 108 -11.86 -16.34 15.83
C TRP A 108 -11.68 -17.38 16.92
N ILE A 109 -12.47 -18.44 16.84
CA ILE A 109 -12.39 -19.60 17.71
C ILE A 109 -11.50 -20.63 17.02
N ASP A 110 -10.44 -21.09 17.71
CA ASP A 110 -9.56 -22.12 17.20
C ASP A 110 -10.37 -23.39 16.87
N GLY A 111 -10.14 -23.98 15.71
CA GLY A 111 -10.92 -25.10 15.19
C GLY A 111 -12.23 -24.75 14.50
N LEU A 112 -12.73 -23.49 14.55
CA LEU A 112 -13.99 -23.08 13.91
C LEU A 112 -13.82 -22.01 12.82
N ARG A 113 -12.60 -21.79 12.32
CA ARG A 113 -12.31 -20.72 11.33
C ARG A 113 -13.08 -20.91 10.01
N SER A 114 -13.37 -22.15 9.63
CA SER A 114 -14.12 -22.49 8.40
C SER A 114 -15.64 -22.42 8.56
N ASP A 115 -16.14 -22.24 9.79
CA ASP A 115 -17.57 -22.21 10.04
C ASP A 115 -18.22 -20.92 9.55
N GLU A 116 -19.48 -21.03 9.13
CA GLU A 116 -20.32 -19.87 8.77
C GLU A 116 -20.41 -18.91 9.95
N CYS A 117 -20.26 -17.60 9.65
CA CYS A 117 -20.37 -16.51 10.62
C CYS A 117 -21.58 -15.64 10.29
N VAL A 118 -22.32 -15.27 11.31
CA VAL A 118 -23.43 -14.32 11.24
C VAL A 118 -23.06 -13.09 12.06
N LEU A 119 -23.13 -11.91 11.45
CA LEU A 119 -22.90 -10.64 12.12
C LEU A 119 -24.20 -9.83 12.22
N THR A 120 -24.61 -9.49 13.43
CA THR A 120 -25.65 -8.50 13.68
C THR A 120 -25.02 -7.18 14.10
N VAL A 121 -25.50 -6.07 13.51
CA VAL A 121 -25.03 -4.72 13.86
C VAL A 121 -26.22 -3.91 14.32
N ASP A 122 -26.25 -3.62 15.61
CA ASP A 122 -27.36 -2.88 16.24
C ASP A 122 -26.95 -1.41 16.50
N THR A 123 -27.29 -0.54 15.56
CA THR A 123 -26.89 0.87 15.61
C THR A 123 -28.00 1.84 15.24
N GLY A 124 -28.99 1.40 14.50
CA GLY A 124 -30.00 2.26 13.86
C GLY A 124 -29.46 3.10 12.68
N TRP A 125 -28.19 2.95 12.31
CA TRP A 125 -27.60 3.65 11.17
C TRP A 125 -27.65 2.79 9.90
N PRO A 126 -27.77 3.39 8.70
CA PRO A 126 -27.54 2.68 7.45
C PRO A 126 -26.14 2.06 7.41
N ILE A 127 -26.00 0.88 6.83
CA ILE A 127 -24.75 0.12 6.74
C ILE A 127 -24.51 -0.30 5.30
N GLU A 128 -23.30 -0.06 4.80
CA GLU A 128 -22.77 -0.59 3.54
C GLU A 128 -21.59 -1.52 3.81
N THR A 129 -21.65 -2.71 3.24
CA THR A 129 -20.63 -3.76 3.28
C THR A 129 -20.83 -4.72 2.11
N GLN A 130 -19.86 -5.59 1.83
CA GLN A 130 -20.00 -6.67 0.85
C GLN A 130 -20.68 -7.92 1.42
N LEU A 131 -20.80 -8.03 2.73
CA LEU A 131 -21.48 -9.20 3.31
C LEU A 131 -22.95 -9.28 2.83
N PRO A 132 -23.38 -10.45 2.33
CA PRO A 132 -24.78 -10.71 2.03
C PRO A 132 -25.68 -10.43 3.23
N ARG A 133 -26.83 -9.78 2.99
CA ARG A 133 -27.78 -9.41 4.03
C ARG A 133 -29.04 -10.26 3.95
N GLU A 134 -29.43 -10.87 5.08
CA GLU A 134 -30.69 -11.56 5.29
C GLU A 134 -31.44 -10.95 6.48
N GLY A 135 -32.42 -10.09 6.22
CA GLY A 135 -33.08 -9.32 7.28
C GLY A 135 -32.12 -8.36 7.98
N ASN A 136 -31.89 -8.55 9.27
CA ASN A 136 -30.94 -7.79 10.07
C ASN A 136 -29.56 -8.47 10.21
N GLU A 137 -29.38 -9.63 9.59
CA GLU A 137 -28.14 -10.40 9.67
C GLU A 137 -27.27 -10.17 8.43
N LEU A 138 -25.97 -10.04 8.65
CA LEU A 138 -24.92 -10.05 7.64
C LEU A 138 -24.24 -11.42 7.70
N ARG A 139 -24.15 -12.12 6.57
CA ARG A 139 -23.66 -13.50 6.53
C ARG A 139 -22.29 -13.60 5.86
N ALA A 140 -21.38 -14.27 6.53
CA ALA A 140 -20.09 -14.62 5.99
C ALA A 140 -19.94 -16.14 5.90
N ARG A 141 -19.45 -16.63 4.77
CA ARG A 141 -19.24 -18.07 4.55
C ARG A 141 -18.26 -18.71 5.55
N ASN A 142 -17.38 -17.92 6.13
CA ASN A 142 -16.41 -18.32 7.15
C ASN A 142 -15.80 -17.07 7.81
N TYR A 143 -14.88 -17.28 8.76
CA TYR A 143 -14.19 -16.19 9.43
C TYR A 143 -13.37 -15.29 8.49
N ASP A 144 -12.65 -15.88 7.51
CA ASP A 144 -11.83 -15.10 6.56
C ASP A 144 -12.70 -14.13 5.76
N HIS A 145 -13.86 -14.57 5.29
CA HIS A 145 -14.81 -13.70 4.60
C HIS A 145 -15.39 -12.61 5.52
N LEU A 146 -15.66 -12.94 6.79
CA LEU A 146 -16.15 -11.95 7.76
C LEU A 146 -15.15 -10.80 7.94
N ILE A 147 -13.88 -11.11 8.13
CA ILE A 147 -12.86 -10.10 8.42
C ILE A 147 -12.36 -9.36 7.18
N ASP A 148 -12.54 -9.93 5.99
CA ASP A 148 -12.19 -9.30 4.71
C ASP A 148 -13.36 -8.50 4.09
N SER A 149 -14.41 -8.29 4.86
CA SER A 149 -15.61 -7.53 4.46
C SER A 149 -15.82 -6.33 5.40
N PRO A 150 -15.08 -5.23 5.20
CA PRO A 150 -15.25 -4.02 6.00
C PRO A 150 -16.62 -3.40 5.78
N ALA A 151 -17.02 -2.52 6.70
CA ALA A 151 -18.29 -1.84 6.61
C ALA A 151 -18.22 -0.38 7.05
N ILE A 152 -19.00 0.46 6.38
CA ILE A 152 -19.33 1.82 6.79
C ILE A 152 -20.75 1.86 7.33
N ALA A 153 -20.94 2.47 8.48
CA ALA A 153 -22.26 2.81 9.00
C ALA A 153 -22.35 4.31 9.31
N GLY A 154 -23.48 4.95 8.99
CA GLY A 154 -23.70 6.37 9.22
C GLY A 154 -24.27 7.09 8.01
N MET A 155 -23.97 8.38 7.90
CA MET A 155 -24.39 9.22 6.79
C MET A 155 -23.34 9.19 5.67
N PHE A 156 -23.55 8.33 4.69
CA PHE A 156 -22.71 8.23 3.49
C PHE A 156 -23.49 8.61 2.24
N THR A 157 -22.77 8.96 1.18
CA THR A 157 -23.30 9.12 -0.18
C THR A 157 -22.84 7.96 -1.05
N THR A 158 -23.65 7.58 -2.04
CA THR A 158 -23.33 6.51 -2.97
C THR A 158 -23.47 7.01 -4.40
N GLN A 159 -22.42 6.81 -5.19
CA GLN A 159 -22.48 6.87 -6.65
C GLN A 159 -22.35 5.45 -7.19
N SER A 160 -23.01 5.15 -8.28
CA SER A 160 -22.93 3.81 -8.89
C SER A 160 -22.95 3.88 -10.41
N PHE A 161 -22.34 2.87 -11.01
CA PHE A 161 -22.37 2.66 -12.46
C PHE A 161 -22.21 1.18 -12.79
N GLU A 162 -22.73 0.79 -13.96
CA GLU A 162 -22.54 -0.54 -14.49
C GLU A 162 -21.36 -0.56 -15.45
N GLU A 163 -20.42 -1.51 -15.30
CA GLU A 163 -19.33 -1.72 -16.24
C GLU A 163 -18.97 -3.23 -16.28
N SER A 164 -18.75 -3.74 -17.49
CA SER A 164 -18.33 -5.13 -17.72
C SER A 164 -19.24 -6.17 -17.03
N GLY A 165 -20.54 -5.87 -16.90
CA GLY A 165 -21.54 -6.76 -16.32
C GLY A 165 -21.64 -6.74 -14.79
N ALA A 166 -20.93 -5.84 -14.12
CA ALA A 166 -20.99 -5.68 -12.67
C ALA A 166 -21.39 -4.27 -12.25
N SER A 167 -21.99 -4.15 -11.06
CA SER A 167 -22.30 -2.89 -10.41
C SER A 167 -21.09 -2.40 -9.61
N ILE A 168 -20.61 -1.21 -9.93
CA ILE A 168 -19.50 -0.55 -9.22
C ILE A 168 -20.06 0.58 -8.38
N ARG A 169 -19.76 0.58 -7.09
CA ARG A 169 -20.30 1.57 -6.14
C ARG A 169 -19.19 2.32 -5.42
N LEU A 170 -19.28 3.64 -5.43
CA LEU A 170 -18.44 4.56 -4.66
C LEU A 170 -19.24 5.00 -3.43
N VAL A 171 -18.99 4.41 -2.29
CA VAL A 171 -19.65 4.72 -1.01
C VAL A 171 -18.73 5.65 -0.23
N SER A 172 -19.14 6.88 0.04
CA SER A 172 -18.24 7.89 0.58
C SER A 172 -18.79 8.66 1.77
N VAL A 173 -17.92 8.92 2.75
CA VAL A 173 -18.13 9.80 3.89
C VAL A 173 -17.15 10.97 3.82
N GLY A 174 -17.65 12.19 3.89
CA GLY A 174 -16.82 13.39 3.91
C GLY A 174 -16.03 13.69 2.63
N CYS A 175 -16.43 13.08 1.49
CA CYS A 175 -15.82 13.26 0.18
C CYS A 175 -16.89 13.19 -0.91
N ASP A 176 -16.87 14.14 -1.86
CA ASP A 176 -17.74 14.09 -3.05
C ASP A 176 -17.06 13.28 -4.16
N THR A 177 -17.69 12.17 -4.53
CA THR A 177 -17.18 11.21 -5.51
C THR A 177 -17.90 11.26 -6.87
N ALA A 178 -18.90 12.12 -7.05
CA ALA A 178 -19.73 12.16 -8.26
C ALA A 178 -18.91 12.38 -9.55
N ARG A 179 -17.88 13.23 -9.49
CA ARG A 179 -17.01 13.54 -10.64
C ARG A 179 -16.09 12.39 -11.06
N PHE A 180 -15.94 11.36 -10.22
CA PHE A 180 -15.07 10.23 -10.51
C PHE A 180 -15.76 9.07 -11.21
N VAL A 181 -17.09 9.08 -11.36
CA VAL A 181 -17.86 8.00 -11.98
C VAL A 181 -17.34 7.66 -13.38
N GLU A 182 -17.21 8.65 -14.27
CA GLU A 182 -16.73 8.39 -15.64
C GLU A 182 -15.24 8.03 -15.73
N PRO A 183 -14.31 8.70 -15.02
CA PRO A 183 -12.93 8.24 -14.94
C PRO A 183 -12.80 6.80 -14.43
N MET A 184 -13.51 6.45 -13.35
CA MET A 184 -13.51 5.10 -12.79
C MET A 184 -14.06 4.05 -13.75
N ARG A 185 -15.10 4.36 -14.50
CA ARG A 185 -15.63 3.48 -15.56
C ARG A 185 -14.54 3.14 -16.59
N GLY A 186 -13.77 4.13 -17.02
CA GLY A 186 -12.65 3.93 -17.94
C GLY A 186 -11.55 3.03 -17.36
N ILE A 187 -11.18 3.27 -16.09
CA ILE A 187 -10.17 2.47 -15.37
C ILE A 187 -10.62 1.02 -15.24
N VAL A 188 -11.85 0.78 -14.76
CA VAL A 188 -12.42 -0.56 -14.61
C VAL A 188 -12.36 -1.32 -15.94
N ARG A 189 -12.77 -0.68 -17.03
CA ARG A 189 -12.74 -1.28 -18.38
C ARG A 189 -11.35 -1.68 -18.82
N GLU A 190 -10.35 -0.82 -18.62
CA GLU A 190 -8.97 -1.11 -19.00
C GLU A 190 -8.37 -2.26 -18.18
N GLN A 191 -8.67 -2.34 -16.88
CA GLN A 191 -8.18 -3.43 -16.04
C GLN A 191 -8.90 -4.76 -16.35
N VAL A 192 -10.20 -4.72 -16.60
CA VAL A 192 -10.93 -5.90 -17.08
C VAL A 192 -10.34 -6.40 -18.41
N ALA A 193 -9.96 -5.51 -19.32
CA ALA A 193 -9.34 -5.89 -20.59
C ALA A 193 -7.97 -6.59 -20.44
N VAL A 194 -7.26 -6.37 -19.32
CA VAL A 194 -6.03 -7.12 -19.00
C VAL A 194 -6.35 -8.60 -18.76
N PHE A 195 -7.38 -8.90 -17.99
CA PHE A 195 -7.70 -10.27 -17.54
C PHE A 195 -8.77 -10.96 -18.39
N GLY A 196 -9.59 -10.20 -19.12
CA GLY A 196 -10.65 -10.69 -19.98
C GLY A 196 -12.00 -10.90 -19.29
N GLU A 197 -12.08 -10.80 -17.97
CA GLU A 197 -13.30 -10.93 -17.17
C GLU A 197 -13.27 -10.10 -15.89
N LEU A 198 -14.43 -9.71 -15.40
CA LEU A 198 -14.63 -9.14 -14.07
C LEU A 198 -15.22 -10.23 -13.16
N PRO A 199 -14.48 -10.72 -12.15
CA PRO A 199 -14.85 -11.92 -11.39
C PRO A 199 -15.87 -11.67 -10.27
N VAL A 200 -16.59 -10.54 -10.32
CA VAL A 200 -17.60 -10.14 -9.35
C VAL A 200 -18.84 -9.57 -10.03
N ASN A 201 -19.99 -9.65 -9.38
CA ASN A 201 -21.21 -8.99 -9.83
C ASN A 201 -21.39 -7.58 -9.21
N GLU A 202 -20.72 -7.33 -8.11
CA GLU A 202 -20.69 -6.01 -7.45
C GLU A 202 -19.31 -5.78 -6.85
N TYR A 203 -18.81 -4.52 -6.93
CA TYR A 203 -17.59 -4.07 -6.24
C TYR A 203 -17.84 -2.73 -5.56
N LYS A 204 -17.35 -2.59 -4.32
CA LYS A 204 -17.54 -1.37 -3.53
C LYS A 204 -16.22 -0.71 -3.17
N PHE A 205 -16.11 0.57 -3.47
CA PHE A 205 -15.10 1.46 -2.91
C PHE A 205 -15.69 2.11 -1.66
N LEU A 206 -15.14 1.80 -0.47
CA LEU A 206 -15.51 2.42 0.80
C LEU A 206 -14.54 3.56 1.08
N ILE A 207 -15.01 4.82 0.97
CA ILE A 207 -14.15 6.00 0.87
C ILE A 207 -14.41 6.94 2.04
N HIS A 208 -13.35 7.31 2.77
CA HIS A 208 -13.40 8.28 3.86
C HIS A 208 -12.53 9.50 3.53
N GLY A 209 -13.10 10.69 3.64
CA GLY A 209 -12.34 11.94 3.61
C GLY A 209 -11.55 12.12 4.90
N GLY A 210 -10.23 12.10 4.83
CA GLY A 210 -9.32 12.19 5.97
C GLY A 210 -8.17 13.18 5.78
N ASP A 211 -7.03 12.90 6.38
CA ASP A 211 -5.82 13.73 6.40
C ASP A 211 -4.62 13.09 5.63
N ARG A 212 -4.82 11.89 5.06
CA ARG A 212 -3.78 11.10 4.39
C ARG A 212 -4.31 10.34 3.20
N TRP A 213 -3.42 9.72 2.45
CA TRP A 213 -3.72 8.76 1.40
C TRP A 213 -3.39 7.36 1.92
N HIS A 214 -4.35 6.45 1.89
CA HIS A 214 -4.15 5.04 2.22
C HIS A 214 -5.30 4.21 1.65
N GLY A 215 -4.96 3.11 0.97
CA GLY A 215 -5.90 2.12 0.49
C GLY A 215 -5.66 0.76 1.13
N VAL A 216 -6.65 -0.09 1.06
CA VAL A 216 -6.62 -1.49 1.47
C VAL A 216 -7.58 -2.28 0.62
N GLU A 217 -7.04 -3.26 -0.05
CA GLU A 217 -7.78 -4.20 -0.86
C GLU A 217 -8.53 -5.25 -0.02
N HIS A 218 -9.71 -5.63 -0.49
CA HIS A 218 -10.54 -6.71 0.04
C HIS A 218 -11.07 -7.58 -1.11
N GLU A 219 -11.69 -8.72 -0.81
CA GLU A 219 -12.10 -9.70 -1.83
C GLU A 219 -12.99 -9.08 -2.92
N ASP A 220 -14.02 -8.33 -2.54
CA ASP A 220 -15.00 -7.70 -3.44
C ASP A 220 -15.18 -6.20 -3.16
N SER A 221 -14.23 -5.58 -2.47
CA SER A 221 -14.24 -4.15 -2.14
C SER A 221 -12.84 -3.64 -1.88
N CYS A 222 -12.71 -2.34 -1.68
CA CYS A 222 -11.55 -1.74 -1.04
C CYS A 222 -11.99 -0.65 -0.07
N SER A 223 -11.11 -0.34 0.88
CA SER A 223 -11.26 0.81 1.79
C SER A 223 -10.23 1.86 1.46
N MET A 224 -10.63 3.12 1.42
CA MET A 224 -9.75 4.22 1.08
C MET A 224 -9.91 5.38 2.07
N ILE A 225 -8.79 5.93 2.53
CA ILE A 225 -8.72 7.25 3.14
C ILE A 225 -8.13 8.21 2.12
N VAL A 226 -8.83 9.31 1.86
CA VAL A 226 -8.42 10.30 0.87
C VAL A 226 -8.16 11.66 1.55
N LYS A 227 -7.02 12.27 1.24
CA LYS A 227 -6.58 13.52 1.87
C LYS A 227 -7.39 14.71 1.36
N ARG A 228 -8.33 15.19 2.18
CA ARG A 228 -9.16 16.37 1.83
C ARG A 228 -8.31 17.60 1.59
N GLY A 229 -8.65 18.36 0.56
CA GLY A 229 -8.00 19.65 0.25
C GLY A 229 -6.60 19.54 -0.37
N ALA A 230 -6.15 18.36 -0.79
CA ALA A 230 -4.93 18.21 -1.56
C ALA A 230 -5.08 18.93 -2.92
N ALA A 231 -4.02 19.60 -3.38
CA ALA A 231 -4.06 20.37 -4.63
C ALA A 231 -4.23 19.50 -5.88
N ASP A 232 -3.72 18.27 -5.80
CA ASP A 232 -3.74 17.23 -6.84
C ASP A 232 -4.68 16.08 -6.48
N PHE A 233 -5.76 16.40 -5.76
CA PHE A 233 -6.72 15.44 -5.20
C PHE A 233 -7.22 14.43 -6.23
N ASP A 234 -7.65 14.89 -7.41
CA ASP A 234 -8.29 14.03 -8.40
C ASP A 234 -7.32 12.99 -8.98
N GLU A 235 -6.07 13.38 -9.22
CA GLU A 235 -5.03 12.48 -9.71
C GLU A 235 -4.70 11.40 -8.67
N HIS A 236 -4.44 11.78 -7.43
CA HIS A 236 -4.14 10.83 -6.35
C HIS A 236 -5.32 9.92 -6.01
N PHE A 237 -6.55 10.46 -6.03
CA PHE A 237 -7.74 9.65 -5.82
C PHE A 237 -7.84 8.53 -6.85
N LEU A 238 -7.70 8.86 -8.13
CA LEU A 238 -7.84 7.89 -9.21
C LEU A 238 -6.69 6.90 -9.26
N SER A 239 -5.45 7.33 -8.99
CA SER A 239 -4.29 6.44 -8.89
C SER A 239 -4.49 5.43 -7.76
N LEU A 240 -4.86 5.88 -6.55
CA LEU A 240 -5.14 5.01 -5.42
C LEU A 240 -6.31 4.04 -5.73
N ALA A 241 -7.44 4.55 -6.21
CA ALA A 241 -8.60 3.72 -6.54
C ALA A 241 -8.29 2.69 -7.63
N SER A 242 -7.47 3.06 -8.62
CA SER A 242 -7.01 2.16 -9.68
C SER A 242 -6.11 1.05 -9.17
N HIS A 243 -5.19 1.38 -8.24
CA HIS A 243 -4.33 0.41 -7.56
C HIS A 243 -5.17 -0.59 -6.76
N GLU A 244 -6.07 -0.11 -5.89
CA GLU A 244 -6.92 -0.97 -5.05
C GLU A 244 -7.85 -1.86 -5.87
N PHE A 245 -8.32 -1.38 -7.02
CA PHE A 245 -9.18 -2.19 -7.88
C PHE A 245 -8.42 -3.30 -8.60
N PHE A 246 -7.15 -3.08 -8.98
CA PHE A 246 -6.33 -4.11 -9.61
C PHE A 246 -6.07 -5.30 -8.68
N HIS A 247 -6.03 -5.06 -7.38
CA HIS A 247 -5.92 -6.12 -6.38
C HIS A 247 -7.08 -7.13 -6.41
N LEU A 248 -8.21 -6.80 -7.03
CA LEU A 248 -9.30 -7.77 -7.24
C LEU A 248 -8.83 -9.07 -7.89
N TRP A 249 -7.85 -8.97 -8.79
CA TRP A 249 -7.16 -10.11 -9.42
C TRP A 249 -5.83 -10.40 -8.74
N ASN A 250 -4.92 -9.45 -8.75
CA ASN A 250 -3.57 -9.51 -8.19
C ASN A 250 -3.60 -8.96 -6.78
N VAL A 251 -3.80 -9.70 -5.94
CA VAL A 251 -3.43 -10.66 -4.94
C VAL A 251 -4.67 -11.36 -4.33
N LYS A 252 -5.86 -10.76 -4.48
CA LYS A 252 -7.05 -11.33 -3.80
C LYS A 252 -7.48 -12.67 -4.39
N ARG A 253 -7.25 -12.89 -5.69
CA ARG A 253 -7.63 -14.13 -6.39
C ARG A 253 -6.47 -14.87 -7.04
N MET A 254 -5.32 -14.21 -7.22
CA MET A 254 -4.03 -14.82 -7.55
C MET A 254 -3.11 -14.65 -6.36
N MET A 255 -3.27 -15.51 -5.35
CA MET A 255 -2.57 -15.39 -4.07
C MET A 255 -1.32 -16.27 -4.07
N PRO A 256 -0.18 -15.77 -3.55
CA PRO A 256 0.97 -16.62 -3.28
C PRO A 256 0.61 -17.75 -2.31
N ALA A 257 1.12 -18.96 -2.58
CA ALA A 257 0.86 -20.13 -1.74
C ALA A 257 1.23 -19.92 -0.26
N ALA A 258 2.22 -19.07 0.02
CA ALA A 258 2.61 -18.70 1.38
C ALA A 258 1.50 -17.98 2.17
N PHE A 259 0.52 -17.38 1.49
CA PHE A 259 -0.61 -16.68 2.11
C PHE A 259 -1.93 -17.49 2.07
N ALA A 260 -1.92 -18.72 1.58
CA ALA A 260 -3.12 -19.54 1.42
C ALA A 260 -3.06 -20.84 2.24
N PRO A 261 -3.70 -20.92 3.43
CA PRO A 261 -4.46 -19.86 4.11
C PRO A 261 -3.56 -18.84 4.84
N TYR A 262 -4.05 -17.64 5.08
CA TYR A 262 -3.34 -16.65 5.89
C TYR A 262 -3.07 -17.16 7.32
N ASP A 263 -1.84 -17.00 7.81
CA ASP A 263 -1.52 -17.07 9.23
C ASP A 263 -1.61 -15.66 9.83
N TYR A 264 -2.72 -15.34 10.46
CA TYR A 264 -2.93 -14.02 11.08
C TYR A 264 -2.15 -13.80 12.39
N THR A 265 -1.39 -14.79 12.85
CA THR A 265 -0.65 -14.70 14.12
C THR A 265 0.82 -14.35 13.95
N ALA A 266 1.38 -14.59 12.78
CA ALA A 266 2.80 -14.42 12.48
C ALA A 266 3.02 -13.66 11.17
N ALA A 267 4.20 -13.06 11.05
CA ALA A 267 4.67 -12.51 9.78
C ALA A 267 4.89 -13.65 8.77
N THR A 268 4.54 -13.40 7.52
CA THR A 268 4.74 -14.33 6.40
C THR A 268 5.63 -13.66 5.34
N PRO A 269 6.97 -13.65 5.52
CA PRO A 269 7.87 -13.03 4.56
C PRO A 269 7.79 -13.73 3.19
N THR A 270 7.78 -12.93 2.14
CA THR A 270 7.78 -13.41 0.75
C THR A 270 8.67 -12.55 -0.13
N ARG A 271 9.30 -13.15 -1.12
CA ARG A 271 10.11 -12.45 -2.13
C ARG A 271 9.26 -11.79 -3.22
N LEU A 272 7.91 -11.92 -3.14
CA LEU A 272 6.95 -11.54 -4.18
C LEU A 272 6.22 -10.23 -3.92
N LEU A 273 6.51 -9.47 -2.83
CA LEU A 273 5.79 -8.21 -2.60
C LEU A 273 5.92 -7.23 -3.78
N TRP A 274 7.03 -7.24 -4.50
CA TRP A 274 7.20 -6.47 -5.73
C TRP A 274 6.22 -6.86 -6.85
N ALA A 275 5.87 -8.15 -6.95
CA ALA A 275 4.89 -8.62 -7.92
C ALA A 275 3.45 -8.38 -7.43
N MET A 276 3.23 -8.48 -6.12
CA MET A 276 1.94 -8.21 -5.49
C MET A 276 1.58 -6.72 -5.56
N GLU A 277 2.52 -5.85 -5.26
CA GLU A 277 2.32 -4.42 -5.09
C GLU A 277 2.89 -3.59 -6.24
N GLY A 278 4.11 -3.92 -6.69
CA GLY A 278 4.76 -3.15 -7.75
C GLY A 278 4.11 -3.37 -9.12
N ILE A 279 3.71 -4.60 -9.48
CA ILE A 279 2.93 -4.84 -10.70
C ILE A 279 1.55 -4.18 -10.56
N THR A 280 0.94 -4.20 -9.38
CA THR A 280 -0.34 -3.50 -9.13
C THR A 280 -0.19 -1.99 -9.29
N SER A 281 0.87 -1.37 -8.75
CA SER A 281 1.16 0.05 -8.95
C SER A 281 1.33 0.37 -10.43
N TYR A 282 2.12 -0.43 -11.14
CA TYR A 282 2.30 -0.28 -12.59
C TYR A 282 0.97 -0.29 -13.35
N TYR A 283 0.10 -1.28 -13.12
CA TYR A 283 -1.20 -1.35 -13.79
C TYR A 283 -2.19 -0.30 -13.29
N GLY A 284 -2.11 0.07 -12.02
CA GLY A 284 -2.88 1.16 -11.46
C GLY A 284 -2.70 2.44 -12.27
N ASP A 285 -1.46 2.86 -12.44
CA ASP A 285 -1.12 4.10 -13.16
C ASP A 285 -1.16 3.96 -14.68
N LEU A 286 -0.80 2.80 -15.23
CA LEU A 286 -0.97 2.51 -16.66
C LEU A 286 -2.45 2.57 -17.09
N SER A 287 -3.38 2.14 -16.23
CA SER A 287 -4.81 2.21 -16.50
C SER A 287 -5.32 3.64 -16.61
N LEU A 288 -4.73 4.60 -15.88
CA LEU A 288 -5.03 6.02 -16.03
C LEU A 288 -4.62 6.56 -17.40
N ALA A 289 -3.48 6.10 -17.92
CA ALA A 289 -3.04 6.46 -19.26
C ALA A 289 -3.90 5.79 -20.34
N ARG A 290 -4.15 4.49 -20.23
CA ARG A 290 -4.95 3.71 -21.19
C ARG A 290 -6.41 4.14 -21.23
N SER A 291 -7.00 4.53 -20.10
CA SER A 291 -8.36 5.10 -20.06
C SER A 291 -8.45 6.50 -20.66
N GLY A 292 -7.30 7.15 -20.90
CA GLY A 292 -7.22 8.51 -21.43
C GLY A 292 -7.39 9.61 -20.37
N TYR A 293 -7.43 9.26 -19.09
CA TYR A 293 -7.45 10.24 -18.02
C TYR A 293 -6.09 10.96 -17.92
N TRP A 294 -4.99 10.21 -17.96
CA TRP A 294 -3.65 10.78 -18.14
C TRP A 294 -3.25 10.79 -19.62
N SER A 295 -2.58 11.87 -20.02
CA SER A 295 -1.85 11.86 -21.29
C SER A 295 -0.60 10.98 -21.19
N GLU A 296 -0.08 10.49 -22.34
CA GLU A 296 1.19 9.76 -22.39
C GLU A 296 2.31 10.54 -21.68
N GLN A 297 2.40 11.85 -21.91
CA GLN A 297 3.41 12.70 -21.25
C GLN A 297 3.21 12.80 -19.74
N ARG A 298 1.96 12.75 -19.21
CA ARG A 298 1.69 12.74 -17.78
C ARG A 298 2.15 11.43 -17.15
N TYR A 299 1.86 10.30 -17.80
CA TYR A 299 2.30 8.99 -17.36
C TYR A 299 3.84 8.88 -17.35
N LEU A 300 4.51 9.35 -18.40
CA LEU A 300 5.97 9.36 -18.47
C LEU A 300 6.60 10.24 -17.38
N ARG A 301 5.98 11.36 -17.01
CA ARG A 301 6.44 12.18 -15.87
C ARG A 301 6.29 11.46 -14.53
N HIS A 302 5.18 10.72 -14.35
CA HIS A 302 4.99 9.90 -13.16
C HIS A 302 6.10 8.85 -13.06
N LEU A 303 6.30 8.08 -14.11
CA LEU A 303 7.33 7.04 -14.14
C LEU A 303 8.76 7.60 -13.96
N ALA A 304 9.03 8.80 -14.51
CA ALA A 304 10.30 9.50 -14.26
C ALA A 304 10.47 9.85 -12.77
N HIS A 305 9.40 10.24 -12.08
CA HIS A 305 9.41 10.50 -10.65
C HIS A 305 9.72 9.24 -9.82
N GLU A 306 9.08 8.11 -10.15
CA GLU A 306 9.36 6.83 -9.48
C GLU A 306 10.82 6.39 -9.68
N ILE A 307 11.38 6.60 -10.88
CA ILE A 307 12.80 6.37 -11.15
C ILE A 307 13.68 7.31 -10.31
N GLU A 308 13.33 8.60 -10.18
CA GLU A 308 14.07 9.53 -9.31
C GLU A 308 14.09 9.07 -7.86
N LEU A 309 12.95 8.63 -7.33
CA LEU A 309 12.85 8.11 -5.97
C LEU A 309 13.75 6.88 -5.78
N LEU A 310 13.72 5.94 -6.71
CA LEU A 310 14.59 4.76 -6.70
C LEU A 310 16.06 5.13 -6.77
N GLU A 311 16.45 5.96 -7.74
CA GLU A 311 17.85 6.34 -7.97
C GLU A 311 18.42 7.17 -6.82
N SER A 312 17.59 7.87 -6.04
CA SER A 312 17.99 8.60 -4.84
C SER A 312 18.33 7.67 -3.65
N SER A 313 17.94 6.40 -3.69
CA SER A 313 18.20 5.44 -2.63
C SER A 313 19.54 4.73 -2.84
N HIS A 314 20.45 4.83 -1.88
CA HIS A 314 21.72 4.10 -1.90
C HIS A 314 21.50 2.57 -1.78
N ALA A 315 20.45 2.14 -1.08
CA ALA A 315 20.10 0.73 -0.90
C ALA A 315 20.01 -0.05 -2.22
N ARG A 316 19.62 0.60 -3.34
CA ARG A 316 19.52 -0.04 -4.65
C ARG A 316 20.82 -0.68 -5.14
N THR A 317 21.98 -0.24 -4.61
CA THR A 317 23.31 -0.73 -5.03
C THR A 317 23.72 -2.04 -4.36
N HIS A 318 23.00 -2.46 -3.30
CA HIS A 318 23.36 -3.66 -2.53
C HIS A 318 22.16 -4.51 -2.09
N LEU A 319 20.93 -4.00 -2.25
CA LEU A 319 19.71 -4.71 -1.90
C LEU A 319 18.95 -5.09 -3.18
N SER A 320 18.68 -6.38 -3.39
CA SER A 320 17.88 -6.84 -4.53
C SER A 320 16.39 -6.57 -4.29
N LEU A 321 15.58 -6.54 -5.37
CA LEU A 321 14.14 -6.30 -5.29
C LEU A 321 13.42 -7.43 -4.53
N ALA A 322 13.83 -8.67 -4.77
CA ALA A 322 13.31 -9.83 -4.05
C ALA A 322 13.65 -9.78 -2.54
N GLN A 323 14.87 -9.34 -2.17
CA GLN A 323 15.23 -9.17 -0.77
C GLN A 323 14.50 -7.99 -0.12
N ALA A 324 14.35 -6.85 -0.82
CA ALA A 324 13.56 -5.72 -0.33
C ALA A 324 12.10 -6.12 -0.07
N SER A 325 11.54 -7.00 -0.90
CA SER A 325 10.22 -7.59 -0.68
C SER A 325 10.19 -8.47 0.58
N PHE A 326 11.16 -9.36 0.74
CA PHE A 326 11.25 -10.25 1.90
C PHE A 326 11.37 -9.48 3.21
N ASP A 327 12.19 -8.43 3.22
CA ASP A 327 12.44 -7.59 4.38
C ASP A 327 11.32 -6.55 4.65
N GLY A 328 10.31 -6.45 3.79
CA GLY A 328 9.20 -5.50 3.91
C GLY A 328 8.52 -5.56 5.29
N TRP A 329 8.36 -6.76 5.86
CA TRP A 329 7.80 -6.96 7.19
C TRP A 329 8.57 -6.29 8.34
N VAL A 330 9.84 -6.02 8.14
CA VAL A 330 10.70 -5.37 9.13
C VAL A 330 10.94 -3.91 8.77
N GLN A 331 11.34 -3.65 7.54
CA GLN A 331 11.83 -2.35 7.10
C GLN A 331 10.73 -1.31 6.89
N ASP A 332 9.56 -1.73 6.41
CA ASP A 332 8.46 -0.78 6.19
C ASP A 332 7.85 -0.27 7.52
N VAL A 333 7.96 -1.07 8.58
CA VAL A 333 7.41 -0.77 9.91
C VAL A 333 8.29 0.16 10.72
N THR A 334 9.57 -0.20 10.87
CA THR A 334 10.48 0.47 11.81
C THR A 334 10.92 1.83 11.33
N ARG A 335 10.89 2.06 9.99
CA ARG A 335 11.32 3.31 9.33
C ARG A 335 12.58 3.90 9.98
N PRO A 336 13.68 3.14 10.00
CA PRO A 336 14.92 3.62 10.61
C PRO A 336 15.37 4.91 9.93
N HIS A 337 16.08 5.78 10.66
CA HIS A 337 16.62 7.03 10.11
C HIS A 337 17.56 6.81 8.92
N ASP A 338 18.15 5.64 8.82
CA ASP A 338 19.02 5.22 7.72
C ASP A 338 18.27 4.50 6.57
N ARG A 339 16.95 4.57 6.54
CA ARG A 339 16.11 3.81 5.60
C ARG A 339 16.55 3.93 4.15
N GLY A 340 16.85 5.14 3.68
CA GLY A 340 17.26 5.38 2.29
C GLY A 340 18.59 4.73 1.90
N ASN A 341 19.44 4.39 2.88
CA ASN A 341 20.69 3.66 2.67
C ASN A 341 20.51 2.15 2.79
N ALA A 342 19.56 1.69 3.63
CA ALA A 342 19.38 0.29 3.98
C ALA A 342 18.27 -0.40 3.17
N TRP A 343 17.24 0.35 2.75
CA TRP A 343 16.07 -0.21 2.09
C TRP A 343 15.38 0.81 1.17
N TYR A 344 14.74 0.32 0.13
CA TYR A 344 13.87 1.07 -0.78
C TYR A 344 12.51 0.38 -0.92
N SER A 345 11.49 1.12 -1.37
CA SER A 345 10.15 0.59 -1.55
C SER A 345 10.08 -0.43 -2.69
N PHE A 346 9.57 -1.63 -2.40
CA PHE A 346 9.24 -2.63 -3.41
C PHE A 346 8.05 -2.21 -4.29
N TYR A 347 7.22 -1.26 -3.86
CA TYR A 347 6.23 -0.60 -4.72
C TYR A 347 6.94 0.16 -5.83
N THR A 348 7.78 1.13 -5.49
CA THR A 348 8.51 1.99 -6.43
C THR A 348 9.41 1.20 -7.39
N LYS A 349 10.35 0.39 -6.86
CA LYS A 349 11.23 -0.40 -7.75
C LYS A 349 10.44 -1.46 -8.51
N GLY A 350 9.41 -2.05 -7.90
CA GLY A 350 8.55 -3.04 -8.53
C GLY A 350 7.77 -2.47 -9.71
N GLU A 351 7.21 -1.26 -9.58
CA GLU A 351 6.54 -0.54 -10.67
C GLU A 351 7.50 -0.27 -11.83
N VAL A 352 8.67 0.28 -11.53
CA VAL A 352 9.70 0.58 -12.55
C VAL A 352 10.15 -0.70 -13.26
N VAL A 353 10.41 -1.78 -12.51
CA VAL A 353 10.80 -3.09 -13.08
C VAL A 353 9.68 -3.68 -13.92
N ALA A 354 8.40 -3.57 -13.49
CA ALA A 354 7.25 -4.02 -14.27
C ALA A 354 7.11 -3.25 -15.59
N ALA A 355 7.32 -1.93 -15.58
CA ALA A 355 7.32 -1.12 -16.81
C ALA A 355 8.42 -1.54 -17.78
N LEU A 356 9.66 -1.75 -17.30
CA LEU A 356 10.77 -2.20 -18.11
C LEU A 356 10.55 -3.64 -18.63
N LEU A 357 9.97 -4.51 -17.81
CA LEU A 357 9.63 -5.87 -18.19
C LEU A 357 8.58 -5.88 -19.29
N ASP A 358 7.48 -5.10 -19.17
CA ASP A 358 6.44 -5.04 -20.20
C ASP A 358 6.99 -4.54 -21.53
N LEU A 359 7.84 -3.50 -21.54
CA LEU A 359 8.49 -3.02 -22.76
C LEU A 359 9.43 -4.06 -23.38
N THR A 360 10.18 -4.79 -22.55
CA THR A 360 11.07 -5.88 -23.00
C THR A 360 10.27 -7.02 -23.64
N LEU A 361 9.16 -7.40 -23.02
CA LEU A 361 8.25 -8.43 -23.56
C LEU A 361 7.61 -7.98 -24.87
N ARG A 362 7.12 -6.73 -24.95
CA ARG A 362 6.51 -6.17 -26.19
C ARG A 362 7.49 -6.15 -27.35
N ALA A 363 8.75 -5.86 -27.12
CA ALA A 363 9.78 -5.94 -28.15
C ALA A 363 10.00 -7.36 -28.69
N ARG A 364 9.56 -8.38 -27.96
CA ARG A 364 9.59 -9.81 -28.35
C ARG A 364 8.24 -10.31 -28.86
N GLY A 365 7.24 -9.44 -29.00
CA GLY A 365 5.89 -9.80 -29.47
C GLY A 365 4.99 -10.41 -28.40
N MET A 366 5.30 -10.25 -27.12
CA MET A 366 4.49 -10.63 -25.96
C MET A 366 4.26 -9.39 -25.09
N SER A 367 3.37 -9.43 -24.11
CA SER A 367 3.14 -8.32 -23.17
C SER A 367 2.99 -8.83 -21.75
N LEU A 368 3.18 -7.94 -20.77
CA LEU A 368 2.88 -8.26 -19.36
C LEU A 368 1.39 -8.55 -19.16
N ASP A 369 0.50 -7.99 -19.99
CA ASP A 369 -0.93 -8.34 -19.96
C ASP A 369 -1.17 -9.82 -20.28
N GLU A 370 -0.40 -10.41 -21.22
CA GLU A 370 -0.49 -11.84 -21.54
C GLU A 370 0.06 -12.70 -20.40
N VAL A 371 1.14 -12.27 -19.76
CA VAL A 371 1.66 -12.91 -18.55
C VAL A 371 0.60 -12.94 -17.46
N MET A 372 -0.02 -11.79 -17.17
CA MET A 372 -1.06 -11.69 -16.15
C MET A 372 -2.28 -12.56 -16.48
N ARG A 373 -2.68 -12.68 -17.75
CA ARG A 373 -3.76 -13.60 -18.17
C ARG A 373 -3.44 -15.07 -17.94
N VAL A 374 -2.21 -15.49 -18.20
CA VAL A 374 -1.79 -16.87 -17.92
C VAL A 374 -1.81 -17.15 -16.44
N LEU A 375 -1.24 -16.26 -15.62
CA LEU A 375 -1.27 -16.38 -14.15
C LEU A 375 -2.71 -16.38 -13.62
N TRP A 376 -3.58 -15.55 -14.20
CA TRP A 376 -5.01 -15.51 -13.87
C TRP A 376 -5.74 -16.82 -14.21
N ALA A 377 -5.47 -17.40 -15.37
CA ALA A 377 -6.05 -18.68 -15.76
C ALA A 377 -5.61 -19.82 -14.83
N GLU A 378 -4.38 -19.77 -14.33
CA GLU A 378 -3.84 -20.73 -13.37
C GLU A 378 -4.23 -20.42 -11.92
N ARG A 379 -4.76 -19.22 -11.64
CA ARG A 379 -5.08 -18.72 -10.28
C ARG A 379 -3.88 -18.74 -9.34
N ILE A 380 -2.69 -18.45 -9.85
CA ILE A 380 -1.45 -18.56 -9.10
C ILE A 380 -0.60 -17.29 -9.26
N LEU A 381 0.05 -16.90 -8.16
CA LEU A 381 1.10 -15.90 -8.15
C LEU A 381 2.23 -16.42 -7.26
N ASP A 382 3.17 -17.16 -7.84
CA ASP A 382 4.39 -17.58 -7.15
C ASP A 382 5.63 -17.31 -8.01
N GLU A 383 6.82 -17.40 -7.41
CA GLU A 383 8.08 -17.09 -8.10
C GLU A 383 8.30 -17.96 -9.34
N ASP A 384 8.01 -19.25 -9.23
CA ASP A 384 8.24 -20.20 -10.34
C ASP A 384 7.26 -19.96 -11.47
N ALA A 385 5.98 -19.67 -11.16
CA ALA A 385 4.96 -19.37 -12.17
C ALA A 385 5.29 -18.08 -12.92
N VAL A 386 5.64 -17.00 -12.22
CA VAL A 386 6.01 -15.72 -12.85
C VAL A 386 7.24 -15.90 -13.75
N ARG A 387 8.30 -16.56 -13.24
CA ARG A 387 9.53 -16.80 -14.02
C ARG A 387 9.29 -17.68 -15.24
N ARG A 388 8.49 -18.74 -15.09
CA ARG A 388 8.14 -19.66 -16.17
C ARG A 388 7.38 -18.98 -17.31
N VAL A 389 6.41 -18.12 -16.95
CA VAL A 389 5.56 -17.45 -17.96
C VAL A 389 6.32 -16.33 -18.67
N VAL A 390 7.14 -15.57 -17.94
CA VAL A 390 7.98 -14.49 -18.51
C VAL A 390 9.11 -15.06 -19.38
N ASP A 391 9.69 -16.19 -18.99
CA ASP A 391 10.80 -16.89 -19.67
C ASP A 391 12.00 -15.98 -20.02
N ASP A 392 12.42 -15.17 -19.04
CA ASP A 392 13.61 -14.32 -19.14
C ASP A 392 14.49 -14.45 -17.88
N PRO A 393 15.24 -15.54 -17.72
CA PRO A 393 16.04 -15.79 -16.54
C PRO A 393 17.13 -14.72 -16.32
N LEU A 394 17.64 -14.07 -17.38
CA LEU A 394 18.64 -13.02 -17.25
C LEU A 394 18.03 -11.74 -16.67
N PHE A 395 16.82 -11.37 -17.08
CA PHE A 395 16.11 -10.23 -16.52
C PHE A 395 15.91 -10.41 -15.01
N PHE A 396 15.43 -11.58 -14.58
CA PHE A 396 15.24 -11.87 -13.16
C PHE A 396 16.55 -11.87 -12.39
N ALA A 397 17.58 -12.54 -12.91
CA ALA A 397 18.88 -12.61 -12.25
C ALA A 397 19.52 -11.23 -12.05
N SER A 398 19.36 -10.32 -13.02
CA SER A 398 19.94 -8.98 -12.96
C SER A 398 19.13 -8.00 -12.13
N TYR A 399 17.80 -7.96 -12.28
CA TYR A 399 16.99 -6.82 -11.81
C TYR A 399 16.04 -7.16 -10.66
N VAL A 400 15.70 -8.43 -10.47
CA VAL A 400 14.86 -8.92 -9.38
C VAL A 400 15.71 -9.54 -8.28
N ASP A 401 16.60 -10.48 -8.61
CA ASP A 401 17.47 -11.16 -7.65
C ASP A 401 18.82 -10.46 -7.47
N GLY A 402 19.26 -9.72 -8.49
CA GLY A 402 20.49 -8.96 -8.51
C GLY A 402 20.29 -7.48 -8.20
N VAL A 403 21.40 -6.76 -8.27
CA VAL A 403 21.48 -5.31 -8.03
C VAL A 403 22.06 -4.55 -9.22
N GLU A 404 22.02 -5.17 -10.40
CA GLU A 404 22.50 -4.51 -11.61
C GLU A 404 21.71 -3.23 -11.88
N PRO A 405 22.36 -2.16 -12.37
CA PRO A 405 21.69 -0.94 -12.76
C PRO A 405 20.59 -1.23 -13.81
N LEU A 406 19.44 -0.61 -13.62
CA LEU A 406 18.31 -0.79 -14.54
C LEU A 406 18.62 -0.15 -15.91
N PRO A 407 18.36 -0.83 -17.04
CA PRO A 407 18.77 -0.40 -18.38
C PRO A 407 17.75 0.59 -19.00
N TYR A 408 17.50 1.71 -18.32
CA TYR A 408 16.48 2.70 -18.69
C TYR A 408 16.60 3.17 -20.14
N GLU A 409 17.80 3.66 -20.52
CA GLU A 409 18.03 4.24 -21.85
C GLU A 409 17.71 3.25 -22.96
N THR A 410 18.21 2.01 -22.82
CA THR A 410 18.03 0.96 -23.82
C THR A 410 16.58 0.52 -23.97
N ILE A 411 15.87 0.33 -22.84
CA ILE A 411 14.51 -0.21 -22.89
C ILE A 411 13.50 0.89 -23.28
N PHE A 412 13.60 2.10 -22.74
CA PHE A 412 12.69 3.18 -23.15
C PHE A 412 12.85 3.58 -24.61
N ALA A 413 14.06 3.45 -25.18
CA ALA A 413 14.28 3.67 -26.62
C ALA A 413 13.44 2.74 -27.51
N LEU A 414 13.09 1.52 -27.07
CA LEU A 414 12.20 0.61 -27.80
C LEU A 414 10.81 1.23 -28.04
N ALA A 415 10.33 2.00 -27.07
CA ALA A 415 9.07 2.74 -27.15
C ALA A 415 9.21 4.14 -27.78
N GLY A 416 10.36 4.48 -28.36
CA GLY A 416 10.63 5.82 -28.87
C GLY A 416 10.64 6.89 -27.78
N VAL A 417 10.96 6.52 -26.55
CA VAL A 417 11.08 7.40 -25.40
C VAL A 417 12.56 7.57 -25.05
N ARG A 418 13.01 8.82 -24.95
CA ARG A 418 14.36 9.15 -24.55
C ARG A 418 14.42 9.33 -23.04
N PHE A 419 15.35 8.61 -22.42
CA PHE A 419 15.72 8.78 -21.02
C PHE A 419 16.84 9.81 -20.91
N GLU A 420 16.63 10.83 -20.09
CA GLU A 420 17.63 11.87 -19.82
C GLU A 420 17.77 12.05 -18.32
N THR A 421 18.99 12.24 -17.88
CA THR A 421 19.29 12.62 -16.51
C THR A 421 19.89 14.02 -16.47
N ARG A 422 19.44 14.80 -15.51
CA ARG A 422 20.01 16.13 -15.23
C ARG A 422 20.34 16.20 -13.75
N ARG A 423 21.53 16.63 -13.44
CA ARG A 423 21.90 16.88 -12.04
C ARG A 423 21.11 18.08 -11.51
N LYS A 424 20.45 17.90 -10.39
CA LYS A 424 19.82 18.97 -9.62
C LYS A 424 20.91 19.82 -8.99
N ARG A 425 20.49 20.90 -8.35
CA ARG A 425 21.41 21.75 -7.57
C ARG A 425 22.09 20.92 -6.49
N ARG A 426 23.28 21.35 -6.10
CA ARG A 426 24.08 20.68 -5.09
C ARG A 426 23.33 20.54 -3.78
N ALA A 427 23.56 19.45 -3.12
CA ALA A 427 23.04 19.10 -1.82
C ALA A 427 24.15 18.46 -0.99
N LEU A 428 23.98 18.43 0.32
CA LEU A 428 24.87 17.69 1.22
C LEU A 428 24.47 16.21 1.37
N GLY A 429 23.52 15.73 0.56
CA GLY A 429 22.91 14.42 0.75
C GLY A 429 22.05 14.34 2.02
N LEU A 430 21.53 15.48 2.48
CA LEU A 430 20.72 15.58 3.69
C LEU A 430 19.25 15.73 3.34
N LYS A 431 18.39 15.05 4.10
CA LYS A 431 16.97 15.37 4.21
C LYS A 431 16.74 16.07 5.53
N VAL A 432 16.26 17.31 5.47
CA VAL A 432 16.07 18.17 6.65
C VAL A 432 14.61 18.59 6.76
N LYS A 433 14.06 18.47 7.96
CA LYS A 433 12.71 18.90 8.29
C LYS A 433 12.71 19.56 9.66
N ASP A 434 12.07 20.73 9.76
CA ASP A 434 11.96 21.52 10.99
C ASP A 434 13.33 21.77 11.67
N GLY A 435 14.39 21.95 10.87
CA GLY A 435 15.76 22.13 11.33
C GLY A 435 16.49 20.86 11.75
N VAL A 436 15.86 19.69 11.71
CA VAL A 436 16.47 18.41 12.12
C VAL A 436 16.81 17.57 10.88
N ILE A 437 17.99 16.97 10.89
CA ILE A 437 18.40 16.02 9.85
C ILE A 437 17.59 14.72 10.03
N GLU A 438 16.72 14.41 9.07
CA GLU A 438 15.95 13.15 9.04
C GLU A 438 16.79 11.98 8.52
N SER A 439 17.64 12.23 7.51
CA SER A 439 18.52 11.23 6.92
C SER A 439 19.75 11.85 6.27
N VAL A 440 20.80 11.05 6.15
CA VAL A 440 22.08 11.38 5.48
C VAL A 440 22.33 10.29 4.44
N ALA A 441 22.49 10.67 3.18
CA ALA A 441 22.76 9.72 2.10
C ALA A 441 24.19 9.16 2.23
N SER A 442 24.35 7.85 2.11
CA SER A 442 25.66 7.20 2.10
C SER A 442 26.52 7.70 0.95
N GLY A 443 27.80 7.97 1.22
CA GLY A 443 28.76 8.50 0.26
C GLY A 443 28.60 9.98 -0.07
N SER A 444 27.68 10.70 0.59
CA SER A 444 27.49 12.14 0.39
C SER A 444 28.51 12.99 1.14
N SER A 445 28.61 14.26 0.75
CA SER A 445 29.42 15.27 1.45
C SER A 445 29.03 15.40 2.91
N GLY A 446 27.74 15.31 3.24
CA GLY A 446 27.24 15.31 4.62
C GLY A 446 27.69 14.09 5.42
N ALA A 447 27.69 12.90 4.83
CA ALA A 447 28.22 11.70 5.46
C ALA A 447 29.73 11.79 5.71
N ALA A 448 30.48 12.27 4.73
CA ALA A 448 31.92 12.51 4.86
C ALA A 448 32.29 13.54 5.95
N ALA A 449 31.36 14.44 6.25
CA ALA A 449 31.50 15.45 7.30
C ALA A 449 31.03 15.00 8.69
N ASP A 450 30.71 13.72 8.88
CA ASP A 450 30.17 13.18 10.15
C ASP A 450 28.85 13.83 10.59
N LEU A 451 28.00 14.22 9.63
CA LEU A 451 26.63 14.63 9.94
C LEU A 451 25.76 13.39 10.13
N LEU A 452 24.88 13.41 11.12
CA LEU A 452 24.04 12.26 11.49
C LEU A 452 22.56 12.63 11.48
N PRO A 453 21.68 11.64 11.26
CA PRO A 453 20.26 11.80 11.60
C PRO A 453 20.08 12.23 13.06
N GLN A 454 19.10 13.09 13.33
CA GLN A 454 18.82 13.74 14.62
C GLN A 454 19.76 14.89 15.00
N ASP A 455 20.78 15.24 14.22
CA ASP A 455 21.46 16.51 14.40
C ASP A 455 20.50 17.67 14.10
N GLU A 456 20.52 18.71 14.93
CA GLU A 456 19.83 19.97 14.65
C GLU A 456 20.73 20.82 13.74
N LEU A 457 20.34 20.99 12.49
CA LEU A 457 21.09 21.77 11.51
C LEU A 457 20.78 23.26 11.70
N LEU A 458 21.74 24.02 12.17
CA LEU A 458 21.61 25.43 12.52
C LEU A 458 21.92 26.36 11.35
N GLY A 459 22.91 26.01 10.53
CA GLY A 459 23.33 26.84 9.41
C GLY A 459 24.20 26.10 8.40
N VAL A 460 24.13 26.52 7.14
CA VAL A 460 24.95 26.06 6.03
C VAL A 460 25.49 27.29 5.29
N HIS A 461 26.81 27.37 5.11
CA HIS A 461 27.49 28.42 4.37
C HIS A 461 27.08 29.85 4.80
N GLY A 462 26.93 30.05 6.12
CA GLY A 462 26.55 31.34 6.72
C GLY A 462 25.05 31.64 6.69
N LEU A 463 24.20 30.78 6.11
CA LEU A 463 22.75 30.95 6.09
C LEU A 463 22.09 30.01 7.09
N ARG A 464 21.08 30.51 7.78
CA ARG A 464 20.21 29.67 8.63
C ARG A 464 19.36 28.76 7.78
N VAL A 465 19.19 27.48 8.18
CA VAL A 465 18.46 26.47 7.43
C VAL A 465 17.46 25.74 8.32
N HIS A 466 16.28 25.38 7.77
CA HIS A 466 15.23 24.62 8.43
C HIS A 466 14.69 23.46 7.60
N SER A 467 15.02 23.44 6.31
CA SER A 467 14.51 22.48 5.35
C SER A 467 15.57 22.05 4.35
N THR A 468 15.33 20.96 3.64
CA THR A 468 16.19 20.54 2.52
C THR A 468 16.32 21.64 1.46
N SER A 469 15.23 22.37 1.15
CA SER A 469 15.26 23.46 0.19
C SER A 469 16.12 24.65 0.65
N ASP A 470 16.21 24.90 1.96
CA ASP A 470 17.11 25.95 2.48
C ASP A 470 18.59 25.55 2.31
N VAL A 471 18.91 24.27 2.49
CA VAL A 471 20.25 23.74 2.22
C VAL A 471 20.60 23.89 0.75
N GLU A 472 19.70 23.51 -0.16
CA GLU A 472 19.89 23.68 -1.60
C GLU A 472 20.06 25.17 -1.99
N HIS A 473 19.31 26.05 -1.35
CA HIS A 473 19.43 27.50 -1.55
C HIS A 473 20.78 28.01 -1.06
N ALA A 474 21.24 27.60 0.12
CA ALA A 474 22.53 28.00 0.67
C ALA A 474 23.70 27.57 -0.21
N LEU A 475 23.54 26.50 -0.99
CA LEU A 475 24.57 25.94 -1.86
C LEU A 475 24.43 26.34 -3.34
N GLN A 476 23.45 27.18 -3.69
CA GLN A 476 23.11 27.46 -5.09
C GLN A 476 24.28 28.03 -5.93
N GLU A 477 25.22 28.76 -5.32
CA GLU A 477 26.40 29.37 -5.97
C GLU A 477 27.69 28.56 -5.76
N SER A 478 27.63 27.45 -5.01
CA SER A 478 28.81 26.64 -4.69
C SER A 478 29.16 25.67 -5.83
N ASN A 479 30.42 25.25 -5.93
CA ASN A 479 30.93 24.31 -6.93
C ASN A 479 31.50 23.04 -6.28
N THR A 480 31.63 21.94 -7.06
CA THR A 480 32.35 20.74 -6.62
C THR A 480 33.75 21.10 -6.23
N GLY A 481 34.18 20.63 -5.06
CA GLY A 481 35.50 20.94 -4.50
C GLY A 481 35.54 22.16 -3.60
N ASP A 482 34.48 22.99 -3.56
CA ASP A 482 34.40 24.10 -2.63
C ASP A 482 34.29 23.59 -1.19
N GLU A 483 34.94 24.29 -0.27
CA GLU A 483 34.79 24.08 1.16
C GLU A 483 33.73 25.03 1.72
N ILE A 484 32.74 24.44 2.37
CA ILE A 484 31.66 25.17 3.04
C ILE A 484 31.67 24.90 4.54
N GLU A 485 31.11 25.84 5.31
CA GLU A 485 30.90 25.65 6.74
C GLU A 485 29.48 25.16 7.02
N VAL A 486 29.38 24.14 7.87
CA VAL A 486 28.10 23.59 8.39
C VAL A 486 28.12 23.69 9.91
N VAL A 487 27.10 24.33 10.46
CA VAL A 487 26.91 24.50 11.91
C VAL A 487 25.70 23.67 12.33
N PHE A 488 25.88 22.81 13.33
CA PHE A 488 24.83 21.95 13.84
C PHE A 488 24.97 21.73 15.35
N ALA A 489 23.90 21.25 15.99
CA ALA A 489 23.94 20.83 17.37
C ALA A 489 23.70 19.32 17.48
N ARG A 490 24.48 18.63 18.32
CA ARG A 490 24.41 17.24 18.65
C ARG A 490 24.50 17.07 20.16
N ASN A 491 23.52 16.38 20.77
CA ASN A 491 23.48 16.15 22.22
C ASN A 491 23.62 17.45 23.05
N GLY A 492 23.06 18.57 22.58
CA GLY A 492 23.12 19.87 23.24
C GLY A 492 24.42 20.65 22.99
N GLY A 493 25.42 20.09 22.31
CA GLY A 493 26.67 20.77 21.94
C GLY A 493 26.61 21.31 20.52
N VAL A 494 26.95 22.61 20.34
CA VAL A 494 27.06 23.22 19.02
C VAL A 494 28.41 22.89 18.41
N MET A 495 28.41 22.45 17.17
CA MET A 495 29.59 22.02 16.40
C MET A 495 29.63 22.72 15.06
N THR A 496 30.82 22.89 14.54
CA THR A 496 31.09 23.38 13.19
C THR A 496 31.93 22.36 12.44
N ARG A 497 31.60 22.11 11.18
CA ARG A 497 32.40 21.29 10.25
C ARG A 497 32.68 22.07 8.98
N ARG A 498 33.88 21.89 8.46
CA ARG A 498 34.19 22.24 7.06
C ARG A 498 33.93 21.02 6.20
N VAL A 499 33.13 21.21 5.19
CA VAL A 499 32.64 20.16 4.31
C VAL A 499 33.11 20.48 2.90
N ARG A 500 33.87 19.58 2.30
CA ARG A 500 34.20 19.67 0.88
C ARG A 500 33.02 19.10 0.08
N LEU A 501 32.50 19.90 -0.85
CA LEU A 501 31.39 19.48 -1.70
C LEU A 501 31.89 18.51 -2.77
N GLU A 502 31.33 17.30 -2.73
CA GLU A 502 31.49 16.28 -3.76
C GLU A 502 30.39 16.42 -4.82
N ASP A 503 30.39 15.52 -5.80
CA ASP A 503 29.41 15.51 -6.88
C ASP A 503 28.20 14.62 -6.52
N ASP A 504 27.58 14.94 -5.41
CA ASP A 504 26.45 14.23 -4.79
C ASP A 504 25.08 14.87 -5.08
N ALA A 505 25.01 15.71 -6.11
CA ALA A 505 23.75 16.34 -6.50
C ALA A 505 22.72 15.28 -6.93
N PRO A 506 21.49 15.30 -6.37
CA PRO A 506 20.45 14.40 -6.79
C PRO A 506 20.16 14.55 -8.28
N THR A 507 19.82 13.43 -8.93
CA THR A 507 19.55 13.38 -10.36
C THR A 507 18.06 13.63 -10.61
N GLU A 508 17.74 14.57 -11.48
CA GLU A 508 16.42 14.71 -12.08
C GLU A 508 16.34 13.77 -13.28
N VAL A 509 15.27 13.01 -13.35
CA VAL A 509 15.00 12.10 -14.49
C VAL A 509 13.92 12.70 -15.37
N ARG A 510 14.12 12.60 -16.68
CA ARG A 510 13.13 13.03 -17.68
C ARG A 510 12.93 11.94 -18.71
N LEU A 511 11.68 11.64 -18.98
CA LEU A 511 11.24 10.77 -20.06
C LEU A 511 10.54 11.63 -21.13
N HIS A 512 11.09 11.66 -22.31
CA HIS A 512 10.60 12.45 -23.44
C HIS A 512 10.21 11.57 -24.62
N ILE A 513 9.06 11.86 -25.22
CA ILE A 513 8.70 11.27 -26.50
C ILE A 513 9.69 11.78 -27.57
N ALA A 514 10.54 10.89 -28.07
CA ALA A 514 11.55 11.21 -29.09
C ALA A 514 11.08 10.86 -30.49
N GLU A 515 10.21 9.86 -30.63
CA GLU A 515 9.57 9.45 -31.87
C GLU A 515 8.06 9.63 -31.71
N GLU A 516 7.45 10.52 -32.51
CA GLU A 516 6.02 10.78 -32.42
C GLU A 516 5.18 9.56 -32.83
N ASP A 517 5.62 8.78 -33.79
CA ASP A 517 4.95 7.58 -34.30
C ASP A 517 5.76 6.30 -33.99
N ASN A 518 5.61 5.76 -32.78
CA ASN A 518 6.22 4.50 -32.39
C ASN A 518 5.14 3.44 -32.09
N ALA A 519 5.21 2.31 -32.81
CA ALA A 519 4.21 1.25 -32.72
C ALA A 519 4.17 0.61 -31.32
N LEU A 520 5.33 0.34 -30.70
CA LEU A 520 5.41 -0.28 -29.39
C LEU A 520 4.82 0.64 -28.30
N ARG A 521 5.11 1.94 -28.34
CA ARG A 521 4.51 2.89 -27.41
C ARG A 521 2.99 2.96 -27.56
N ARG A 522 2.47 2.98 -28.79
CA ARG A 522 1.03 2.93 -29.03
C ARG A 522 0.39 1.67 -28.44
N GLU A 523 0.99 0.51 -28.58
CA GLU A 523 0.51 -0.74 -27.99
C GLU A 523 0.61 -0.74 -26.46
N TRP A 524 1.64 -0.10 -25.92
CA TRP A 524 1.86 0.01 -24.48
C TRP A 524 0.82 0.90 -23.81
N LEU A 525 0.62 2.13 -24.37
CA LEU A 525 -0.18 3.19 -23.73
C LEU A 525 -1.58 3.36 -24.35
N ARG A 526 -1.92 2.58 -25.38
CA ARG A 526 -3.18 2.73 -26.11
C ARG A 526 -4.37 2.22 -25.29
N ARG A 527 -5.47 2.97 -25.36
CA ARG A 527 -6.79 2.55 -24.92
C ARG A 527 -7.24 1.26 -25.60
N ARG A 528 -7.72 0.28 -24.83
CA ARG A 528 -8.15 -1.05 -25.29
C ARG A 528 -9.66 -1.27 -25.27
N GLY A 529 -10.41 -0.42 -24.53
CA GLY A 529 -11.84 -0.52 -24.34
C GLY A 529 -12.69 0.36 -25.25
#